data_9483b0c217468608741130188ff1d24c
#
_entry.id   9483b0c217468608741130188ff1d24c
#
_cell.length_a   1.000
_cell.length_b   1.000
_cell.length_c   1.000
_cell.angle_alpha   90.00
_cell.angle_beta   90.00
_cell.angle_gamma   90.00
#
_symmetry.space_group_name_H-M   'P 1'
#
loop_
_entity.id
_entity.type
_entity.pdbx_description
1 polymer ?
#
loop_
_entity_poly.entity_id
_entity_poly.type
_entity_poly.pdbx_seq_one_letter_code
_entity_poly.pdbx_strand_id
1 'polypeptide(L)'
;MTAQWATVCIKLLQGAIYENEEPEAWKLLQQYQREIAAYFEQIGISLFIEPADGYAFLEQKESEEGDSKSVKLIRHYPLSFELSLLCVLLREALEQFDVSQNTSSILVLKASEIRGMLSIYFKEKTDQTKLYKELNRYLNQAVDIGFLKNLSEKDLSKTGDADIDPAYEVRRIIRAKVSVDFLAEFKERLQKL
;
A
#
# COMPACT_ATOMS: atom_id res chain seq x y z
N MET A 1 -14.53 -8.51 -31.07
CA MET A 1 -14.88 -9.08 -29.74
C MET A 1 -13.80 -8.69 -28.75
N THR A 2 -14.16 -8.14 -27.61
CA THR A 2 -13.20 -7.77 -26.54
C THR A 2 -12.73 -9.05 -25.84
N ALA A 3 -11.43 -9.15 -25.51
CA ALA A 3 -10.90 -10.30 -24.80
C ALA A 3 -11.55 -10.44 -23.41
N GLN A 4 -11.79 -11.66 -22.93
CA GLN A 4 -12.43 -11.91 -21.62
C GLN A 4 -11.63 -11.31 -20.46
N TRP A 5 -10.31 -11.21 -20.59
CA TRP A 5 -9.41 -10.63 -19.61
C TRP A 5 -9.27 -9.10 -19.69
N ALA A 6 -9.90 -8.44 -20.68
CA ALA A 6 -9.78 -6.97 -20.83
C ALA A 6 -10.22 -6.19 -19.59
N THR A 7 -11.28 -6.65 -18.92
CA THR A 7 -11.75 -6.04 -17.66
C THR A 7 -10.69 -6.11 -16.56
N VAL A 8 -9.92 -7.20 -16.50
CA VAL A 8 -8.81 -7.36 -15.54
C VAL A 8 -7.71 -6.34 -15.82
N CYS A 9 -7.37 -6.12 -17.10
CA CYS A 9 -6.36 -5.11 -17.47
C CYS A 9 -6.81 -3.70 -17.06
N ILE A 10 -8.08 -3.35 -17.25
CA ILE A 10 -8.62 -2.06 -16.84
C ILE A 10 -8.53 -1.89 -15.32
N LYS A 11 -8.87 -2.92 -14.54
CA LYS A 11 -8.75 -2.90 -13.08
C LYS A 11 -7.29 -2.74 -12.63
N LEU A 12 -6.37 -3.48 -13.22
CA LEU A 12 -4.94 -3.37 -12.92
C LEU A 12 -4.37 -1.96 -13.21
N LEU A 13 -4.87 -1.28 -14.23
CA LEU A 13 -4.50 0.12 -14.52
C LEU A 13 -5.06 1.11 -13.48
N GLN A 14 -6.16 0.77 -12.82
CA GLN A 14 -6.77 1.58 -11.77
C GLN A 14 -6.11 1.35 -10.39
N GLY A 15 -5.53 0.16 -10.16
CA GLY A 15 -4.89 -0.18 -8.90
C GLY A 15 -4.55 -1.66 -8.76
N ALA A 16 -4.19 -2.07 -7.56
CA ALA A 16 -3.97 -3.47 -7.25
C ALA A 16 -5.30 -4.23 -7.17
N ILE A 17 -5.31 -5.48 -7.67
CA ILE A 17 -6.42 -6.42 -7.52
C ILE A 17 -6.14 -7.30 -6.31
N TYR A 18 -7.15 -7.49 -5.45
CA TYR A 18 -7.07 -8.38 -4.29
C TYR A 18 -8.10 -9.52 -4.43
N GLU A 19 -7.65 -10.76 -4.18
CA GLU A 19 -8.49 -11.96 -4.28
C GLU A 19 -9.75 -11.89 -3.42
N ASN A 20 -9.62 -11.42 -2.18
CA ASN A 20 -10.73 -11.31 -1.23
C ASN A 20 -11.74 -10.21 -1.56
N GLU A 21 -11.37 -9.24 -2.40
CA GLU A 21 -12.25 -8.13 -2.79
C GLU A 21 -12.87 -8.34 -4.16
N GLU A 22 -12.10 -8.94 -5.07
CA GLU A 22 -12.46 -9.13 -6.47
C GLU A 22 -12.23 -10.57 -6.94
N PRO A 23 -12.89 -11.58 -6.33
CA PRO A 23 -12.63 -13.00 -6.61
C PRO A 23 -12.82 -13.37 -8.09
N GLU A 24 -13.78 -12.77 -8.78
CA GLU A 24 -13.99 -13.02 -10.21
C GLU A 24 -12.87 -12.46 -11.09
N ALA A 25 -12.38 -11.24 -10.78
CA ALA A 25 -11.26 -10.67 -11.49
C ALA A 25 -9.97 -11.46 -11.20
N TRP A 26 -9.78 -11.91 -9.95
CA TRP A 26 -8.66 -12.75 -9.55
C TRP A 26 -8.63 -14.07 -10.31
N LYS A 27 -9.76 -14.76 -10.41
CA LYS A 27 -9.89 -16.00 -11.17
C LYS A 27 -9.54 -15.82 -12.65
N LEU A 28 -10.05 -14.75 -13.27
CA LEU A 28 -9.70 -14.43 -14.66
C LEU A 28 -8.21 -14.07 -14.81
N LEU A 29 -7.64 -13.35 -13.84
CA LEU A 29 -6.22 -13.04 -13.81
C LEU A 29 -5.37 -14.31 -13.78
N GLN A 30 -5.69 -15.27 -12.93
CA GLN A 30 -4.98 -16.54 -12.86
C GLN A 30 -5.11 -17.36 -14.15
N GLN A 31 -6.31 -17.38 -14.74
CA GLN A 31 -6.59 -18.12 -15.97
C GLN A 31 -5.84 -17.54 -17.18
N TYR A 32 -5.74 -16.22 -17.28
CA TYR A 32 -5.17 -15.50 -18.45
C TYR A 32 -3.88 -14.76 -18.09
N GLN A 33 -3.13 -15.24 -17.10
CA GLN A 33 -1.92 -14.57 -16.60
C GLN A 33 -0.90 -14.27 -17.71
N ARG A 34 -0.68 -15.23 -18.61
CA ARG A 34 0.31 -15.10 -19.69
C ARG A 34 -0.09 -14.04 -20.71
N GLU A 35 -1.37 -14.03 -21.09
CA GLU A 35 -1.91 -13.09 -22.06
C GLU A 35 -1.90 -11.66 -21.51
N ILE A 36 -2.29 -11.50 -20.24
CA ILE A 36 -2.28 -10.23 -19.55
C ILE A 36 -0.85 -9.71 -19.40
N ALA A 37 0.10 -10.55 -18.96
CA ALA A 37 1.51 -10.18 -18.85
C ALA A 37 2.07 -9.75 -20.20
N ALA A 38 1.87 -10.56 -21.27
CA ALA A 38 2.33 -10.24 -22.61
C ALA A 38 1.74 -8.93 -23.15
N TYR A 39 0.49 -8.62 -22.82
CA TYR A 39 -0.15 -7.36 -23.21
C TYR A 39 0.55 -6.15 -22.56
N PHE A 40 0.82 -6.21 -21.27
CA PHE A 40 1.47 -5.10 -20.55
C PHE A 40 2.96 -4.97 -20.88
N GLU A 41 3.66 -6.07 -21.15
CA GLU A 41 5.07 -6.05 -21.59
C GLU A 41 5.27 -5.25 -22.87
N GLN A 42 4.29 -5.24 -23.80
CA GLN A 42 4.37 -4.45 -25.05
C GLN A 42 4.49 -2.94 -24.80
N ILE A 43 4.04 -2.48 -23.64
CA ILE A 43 4.10 -1.06 -23.25
C ILE A 43 5.10 -0.83 -22.09
N GLY A 44 6.01 -1.78 -21.84
CA GLY A 44 7.06 -1.66 -20.82
C GLY A 44 6.56 -1.75 -19.37
N ILE A 45 5.41 -2.38 -19.15
CA ILE A 45 4.85 -2.61 -17.83
C ILE A 45 4.92 -4.09 -17.48
N SER A 46 5.33 -4.41 -16.26
CA SER A 46 5.37 -5.77 -15.74
C SER A 46 4.17 -6.05 -14.84
N LEU A 47 3.57 -7.23 -15.00
CA LEU A 47 2.55 -7.74 -14.10
C LEU A 47 3.22 -8.49 -12.95
N PHE A 48 2.96 -8.07 -11.73
CA PHE A 48 3.36 -8.76 -10.52
C PHE A 48 2.16 -9.44 -9.87
N ILE A 49 2.30 -10.72 -9.50
CA ILE A 49 1.26 -11.51 -8.82
C ILE A 49 1.90 -12.19 -7.62
N GLU A 50 1.29 -12.01 -6.44
CA GLU A 50 1.64 -12.70 -5.21
C GLU A 50 0.46 -13.57 -4.75
N PRO A 51 0.43 -14.85 -5.16
CA PRO A 51 -0.70 -15.73 -4.87
C PRO A 51 -0.83 -16.07 -3.38
N ALA A 52 0.29 -16.13 -2.65
CA ALA A 52 0.27 -16.46 -1.23
C ALA A 52 -0.41 -15.37 -0.39
N ASP A 53 -0.23 -14.12 -0.78
CA ASP A 53 -0.81 -12.94 -0.13
C ASP A 53 -2.09 -12.44 -0.85
N GLY A 54 -2.46 -13.07 -1.97
CA GLY A 54 -3.72 -12.82 -2.70
C GLY A 54 -3.82 -11.42 -3.33
N TYR A 55 -2.72 -10.88 -3.90
CA TYR A 55 -2.77 -9.60 -4.61
C TYR A 55 -1.95 -9.61 -5.91
N ALA A 56 -2.30 -8.68 -6.82
CA ALA A 56 -1.58 -8.42 -8.04
C ALA A 56 -1.59 -6.92 -8.38
N PHE A 57 -0.52 -6.45 -9.02
CA PHE A 57 -0.39 -5.06 -9.44
C PHE A 57 0.53 -4.92 -10.66
N LEU A 58 0.52 -3.73 -11.25
CA LEU A 58 1.43 -3.37 -12.33
C LEU A 58 2.64 -2.60 -11.82
N GLU A 59 3.80 -2.87 -12.39
CA GLU A 59 5.03 -2.18 -12.10
C GLU A 59 5.73 -1.75 -13.39
N GLN A 60 6.13 -0.50 -13.47
CA GLN A 60 6.94 0.01 -14.56
C GLN A 60 8.39 0.06 -14.09
N LYS A 61 9.27 -0.73 -14.72
CA LYS A 61 10.70 -0.66 -14.47
C LYS A 61 11.22 0.68 -14.98
N GLU A 62 12.05 1.32 -14.16
CA GLU A 62 12.81 2.47 -14.65
C GLU A 62 13.79 1.96 -15.72
N SER A 63 13.78 2.59 -16.90
CA SER A 63 14.78 2.31 -17.93
C SER A 63 16.15 2.73 -17.40
N GLU A 64 17.12 1.83 -17.39
CA GLU A 64 18.49 2.07 -16.93
C GLU A 64 19.23 3.11 -17.79
N GLU A 65 18.79 3.34 -19.00
CA GLU A 65 19.28 4.38 -19.88
C GLU A 65 18.47 5.65 -19.63
N GLY A 66 19.14 6.69 -19.10
CA GLY A 66 18.60 8.01 -18.73
C GLY A 66 17.82 8.76 -19.82
N ASP A 67 16.96 8.05 -20.51
CA ASP A 67 16.06 8.57 -21.53
C ASP A 67 14.90 9.28 -20.82
N SER A 68 15.10 10.59 -20.61
CA SER A 68 14.13 11.52 -20.03
C SER A 68 12.79 11.62 -20.79
N LYS A 69 12.59 10.77 -21.82
CA LYS A 69 11.41 10.74 -22.68
C LYS A 69 10.49 9.53 -22.44
N SER A 70 10.84 8.59 -21.55
CA SER A 70 9.92 7.49 -21.26
C SER A 70 8.70 8.04 -20.53
N VAL A 71 7.53 7.92 -21.14
CA VAL A 71 6.26 8.30 -20.53
C VAL A 71 6.04 7.40 -19.32
N LYS A 72 6.09 7.97 -18.10
CA LYS A 72 5.76 7.24 -16.88
C LYS A 72 4.24 7.05 -16.81
N LEU A 73 3.76 5.85 -17.08
CA LEU A 73 2.34 5.48 -16.95
C LEU A 73 1.94 5.31 -15.49
N ILE A 74 2.88 4.83 -14.66
CA ILE A 74 2.69 4.69 -13.22
C ILE A 74 3.32 5.92 -12.54
N ARG A 75 2.51 6.73 -11.89
CA ARG A 75 2.98 7.92 -11.18
C ARG A 75 3.78 7.51 -9.94
N HIS A 76 5.05 7.88 -9.90
CA HIS A 76 5.84 7.86 -8.67
C HIS A 76 5.60 9.17 -7.92
N TYR A 77 4.97 9.10 -6.76
CA TYR A 77 4.85 10.25 -5.87
C TYR A 77 6.03 10.25 -4.90
N PRO A 78 6.81 11.35 -4.82
CA PRO A 78 7.78 11.48 -3.77
C PRO A 78 7.03 11.52 -2.43
N LEU A 79 7.30 10.55 -1.57
CA LEU A 79 6.70 10.48 -0.24
C LEU A 79 7.38 11.52 0.66
N SER A 80 6.60 12.21 1.49
CA SER A 80 7.18 13.02 2.57
C SER A 80 7.90 12.11 3.58
N PHE A 81 8.79 12.70 4.39
CA PHE A 81 9.50 11.96 5.43
C PHE A 81 8.52 11.25 6.37
N GLU A 82 7.48 11.95 6.81
CA GLU A 82 6.47 11.43 7.74
C GLU A 82 5.67 10.27 7.13
N LEU A 83 5.31 10.38 5.84
CA LEU A 83 4.62 9.31 5.14
C LEU A 83 5.55 8.11 4.90
N SER A 84 6.82 8.35 4.58
CA SER A 84 7.82 7.27 4.47
C SER A 84 8.02 6.55 5.80
N LEU A 85 8.12 7.31 6.91
CA LEU A 85 8.19 6.74 8.25
C LEU A 85 6.94 5.89 8.56
N LEU A 86 5.76 6.40 8.26
CA LEU A 86 4.51 5.63 8.41
C LEU A 86 4.58 4.31 7.62
N CYS A 87 4.99 4.33 6.36
CA CYS A 87 5.10 3.13 5.53
C CYS A 87 6.09 2.10 6.12
N VAL A 88 7.24 2.57 6.62
CA VAL A 88 8.24 1.73 7.29
C VAL A 88 7.65 1.06 8.52
N LEU A 89 6.98 1.83 9.39
CA LEU A 89 6.39 1.31 10.62
C LEU A 89 5.24 0.33 10.35
N LEU A 90 4.40 0.61 9.37
CA LEU A 90 3.33 -0.31 8.95
C LEU A 90 3.89 -1.63 8.43
N ARG A 91 4.97 -1.57 7.63
CA ARG A 91 5.63 -2.78 7.15
C ARG A 91 6.26 -3.59 8.29
N GLU A 92 6.93 -2.94 9.24
CA GLU A 92 7.48 -3.61 10.42
C GLU A 92 6.39 -4.24 11.28
N ALA A 93 5.28 -3.53 11.50
CA ALA A 93 4.13 -4.06 12.22
C ALA A 93 3.56 -5.31 11.54
N LEU A 94 3.49 -5.32 10.21
CA LEU A 94 3.03 -6.47 9.44
C LEU A 94 4.00 -7.66 9.56
N GLU A 95 5.31 -7.42 9.55
CA GLU A 95 6.30 -8.49 9.76
C GLU A 95 6.21 -9.10 11.17
N GLN A 96 6.05 -8.26 12.18
CA GLN A 96 5.87 -8.72 13.57
C GLN A 96 4.56 -9.50 13.73
N PHE A 97 3.49 -9.05 13.08
CA PHE A 97 2.21 -9.73 13.06
C PHE A 97 2.31 -11.13 12.45
N ASP A 98 3.03 -11.30 11.35
CA ASP A 98 3.18 -12.60 10.67
C ASP A 98 4.05 -13.59 11.44
N VAL A 99 5.03 -13.09 12.20
CA VAL A 99 5.86 -13.93 13.07
C VAL A 99 5.09 -14.34 14.33
N SER A 100 4.14 -13.51 14.78
CA SER A 100 3.29 -13.84 15.92
C SER A 100 2.28 -14.92 15.52
N GLN A 101 2.03 -15.89 16.43
CA GLN A 101 1.07 -16.99 16.20
C GLN A 101 -0.39 -16.48 16.24
N ASN A 102 -0.73 -15.54 15.38
CA ASN A 102 -2.07 -14.99 15.29
C ASN A 102 -2.98 -15.92 14.47
N THR A 103 -4.22 -16.04 14.88
CA THR A 103 -5.26 -16.76 14.13
C THR A 103 -5.82 -15.96 12.95
N SER A 104 -5.58 -14.64 12.92
CA SER A 104 -6.00 -13.76 11.83
C SER A 104 -4.94 -13.68 10.73
N SER A 105 -5.36 -13.65 9.48
CA SER A 105 -4.50 -13.39 8.31
C SER A 105 -4.38 -11.89 7.99
N ILE A 106 -5.13 -11.02 8.68
CA ILE A 106 -5.24 -9.59 8.39
C ILE A 106 -4.80 -8.80 9.63
N LEU A 107 -3.84 -7.90 9.44
CA LEU A 107 -3.44 -6.93 10.46
C LEU A 107 -4.36 -5.72 10.41
N VAL A 108 -5.07 -5.46 11.51
CA VAL A 108 -5.91 -4.27 11.69
C VAL A 108 -5.32 -3.40 12.79
N LEU A 109 -5.14 -2.13 12.51
CA LEU A 109 -4.64 -1.12 13.45
C LEU A 109 -5.63 0.04 13.56
N LYS A 110 -5.83 0.56 14.77
CA LYS A 110 -6.57 1.79 14.99
C LYS A 110 -5.71 3.03 14.74
N ALA A 111 -6.33 4.16 14.39
CA ALA A 111 -5.60 5.41 14.19
C ALA A 111 -4.80 5.82 15.44
N SER A 112 -5.32 5.55 16.63
CA SER A 112 -4.62 5.79 17.91
C SER A 112 -3.36 4.93 18.06
N GLU A 113 -3.38 3.67 17.62
CA GLU A 113 -2.22 2.77 17.65
C GLU A 113 -1.15 3.24 16.67
N ILE A 114 -1.55 3.57 15.43
CA ILE A 114 -0.64 4.13 14.42
C ILE A 114 -0.01 5.44 14.92
N ARG A 115 -0.79 6.30 15.57
CA ARG A 115 -0.30 7.53 16.22
C ARG A 115 0.74 7.21 17.27
N GLY A 116 0.47 6.22 18.13
CA GLY A 116 1.41 5.76 19.16
C GLY A 116 2.75 5.34 18.54
N MET A 117 2.75 4.57 17.46
CA MET A 117 3.95 4.15 16.75
C MET A 117 4.75 5.34 16.22
N LEU A 118 4.10 6.30 15.57
CA LEU A 118 4.73 7.50 15.03
C LEU A 118 5.28 8.41 16.13
N SER A 119 4.58 8.57 17.25
CA SER A 119 4.92 9.51 18.34
C SER A 119 6.30 9.24 18.96
N ILE A 120 6.80 8.01 18.87
CA ILE A 120 8.12 7.61 19.38
C ILE A 120 9.24 8.37 18.67
N TYR A 121 9.03 8.74 17.40
CA TYR A 121 10.00 9.41 16.56
C TYR A 121 9.90 10.95 16.58
N PHE A 122 8.83 11.50 17.15
CA PHE A 122 8.59 12.94 17.27
C PHE A 122 8.77 13.37 18.73
N LYS A 123 10.01 13.72 19.11
CA LYS A 123 10.36 14.00 20.52
C LYS A 123 9.92 15.40 20.99
N GLU A 124 9.84 16.39 20.09
CA GLU A 124 9.48 17.75 20.43
C GLU A 124 7.97 17.95 20.50
N LYS A 125 7.50 18.76 21.47
CA LYS A 125 6.06 19.05 21.62
C LYS A 125 5.44 19.68 20.37
N THR A 126 6.19 20.51 19.68
CA THR A 126 5.76 21.17 18.43
C THR A 126 5.50 20.12 17.33
N ASP A 127 6.40 19.15 17.18
CA ASP A 127 6.28 18.10 16.17
C ASP A 127 5.15 17.13 16.51
N GLN A 128 4.95 16.81 17.78
CA GLN A 128 3.79 16.02 18.22
C GLN A 128 2.48 16.74 17.93
N THR A 129 2.39 18.06 18.16
CA THR A 129 1.19 18.83 17.84
C THR A 129 0.91 18.83 16.32
N LYS A 130 1.97 18.96 15.52
CA LYS A 130 1.88 18.86 14.05
C LYS A 130 1.43 17.47 13.62
N LEU A 131 2.02 16.42 14.19
CA LEU A 131 1.62 15.03 13.94
C LEU A 131 0.13 14.81 14.22
N TYR A 132 -0.37 15.30 15.36
CA TYR A 132 -1.79 15.18 15.71
C TYR A 132 -2.72 15.84 14.68
N LYS A 133 -2.35 17.00 14.16
CA LYS A 133 -3.15 17.73 13.16
C LYS A 133 -3.11 17.07 11.77
N GLU A 134 -1.97 16.48 11.42
CA GLU A 134 -1.70 15.98 10.07
C GLU A 134 -1.89 14.47 9.94
N LEU A 135 -2.09 13.73 11.05
CA LEU A 135 -2.19 12.27 11.02
C LEU A 135 -3.25 11.78 10.02
N ASN A 136 -4.43 12.37 10.02
CA ASN A 136 -5.50 11.98 9.10
C ASN A 136 -5.08 12.16 7.63
N ARG A 137 -4.29 13.19 7.33
CA ARG A 137 -3.73 13.39 5.98
C ARG A 137 -2.78 12.25 5.60
N TYR A 138 -1.87 11.86 6.50
CA TYR A 138 -0.95 10.74 6.24
C TYR A 138 -1.68 9.41 6.10
N LEU A 139 -2.69 9.16 6.93
CA LEU A 139 -3.53 7.97 6.84
C LEU A 139 -4.29 7.92 5.49
N ASN A 140 -4.91 9.03 5.07
CA ASN A 140 -5.58 9.11 3.78
C ASN A 140 -4.60 8.92 2.61
N GLN A 141 -3.42 9.52 2.67
CA GLN A 141 -2.38 9.29 1.66
C GLN A 141 -1.94 7.81 1.62
N ALA A 142 -1.81 7.14 2.77
CA ALA A 142 -1.50 5.71 2.82
C ALA A 142 -2.64 4.83 2.25
N VAL A 143 -3.89 5.28 2.38
CA VAL A 143 -5.05 4.65 1.72
C VAL A 143 -5.00 4.87 0.21
N ASP A 144 -4.74 6.10 -0.25
CA ASP A 144 -4.67 6.47 -1.67
C ASP A 144 -3.58 5.69 -2.43
N ILE A 145 -2.43 5.44 -1.78
CA ILE A 145 -1.35 4.62 -2.36
C ILE A 145 -1.56 3.11 -2.17
N GLY A 146 -2.66 2.70 -1.52
CA GLY A 146 -3.07 1.31 -1.37
C GLY A 146 -2.35 0.52 -0.27
N PHE A 147 -1.69 1.19 0.69
CA PHE A 147 -1.01 0.52 1.81
C PHE A 147 -1.92 0.32 3.03
N LEU A 148 -2.94 1.14 3.14
CA LEU A 148 -4.01 1.00 4.14
C LEU A 148 -5.37 0.87 3.44
N LYS A 149 -6.29 0.19 4.11
CA LYS A 149 -7.72 0.19 3.77
C LYS A 149 -8.50 0.66 4.98
N ASN A 150 -9.29 1.71 4.81
CA ASN A 150 -10.19 2.18 5.85
C ASN A 150 -11.35 1.20 6.03
N LEU A 151 -11.49 0.63 7.22
CA LEU A 151 -12.57 -0.31 7.57
C LEU A 151 -13.79 0.40 8.16
N SER A 152 -13.63 1.64 8.62
CA SER A 152 -14.67 2.40 9.33
C SER A 152 -15.66 3.09 8.38
N GLU A 153 -15.34 3.29 7.11
CA GLU A 153 -16.24 3.96 6.15
C GLU A 153 -17.57 3.24 5.95
N LYS A 154 -17.59 1.92 6.11
CA LYS A 154 -18.84 1.13 5.98
C LYS A 154 -19.77 1.26 7.19
N ASP A 155 -19.24 1.64 8.35
CA ASP A 155 -20.01 1.77 9.60
C ASP A 155 -20.43 3.21 9.89
N LEU A 156 -19.71 4.22 9.38
CA LEU A 156 -20.01 5.65 9.57
C LEU A 156 -21.35 6.09 8.97
N SER A 157 -21.92 5.33 8.05
CA SER A 157 -23.25 5.61 7.52
C SER A 157 -24.38 5.31 8.52
N LYS A 158 -24.09 4.68 9.67
CA LYS A 158 -25.10 4.19 10.62
C LYS A 158 -25.11 4.85 12.00
N THR A 159 -24.01 5.51 12.41
CA THR A 159 -23.93 6.13 13.74
C THR A 159 -23.20 7.46 13.65
N GLY A 160 -23.90 8.54 13.98
CA GLY A 160 -23.38 9.91 14.00
C GLY A 160 -22.45 10.20 15.20
N ASP A 161 -21.68 9.23 15.69
CA ASP A 161 -20.77 9.40 16.80
C ASP A 161 -19.40 9.89 16.31
N ALA A 162 -19.07 11.12 16.70
CA ALA A 162 -17.82 11.83 16.37
C ALA A 162 -16.58 11.30 17.12
N ASP A 163 -16.70 10.23 17.91
CA ASP A 163 -15.65 9.71 18.80
C ASP A 163 -15.12 8.33 18.39
N ILE A 164 -15.31 7.95 17.12
CA ILE A 164 -14.85 6.65 16.61
C ILE A 164 -13.38 6.76 16.23
N ASP A 165 -12.53 5.98 16.90
CA ASP A 165 -11.13 5.76 16.53
C ASP A 165 -11.09 4.85 15.27
N PRO A 166 -10.83 5.38 14.07
CA PRO A 166 -10.99 4.62 12.83
C PRO A 166 -9.98 3.47 12.76
N ALA A 167 -10.43 2.33 12.21
CA ALA A 167 -9.64 1.14 12.03
C ALA A 167 -9.20 0.99 10.57
N TYR A 168 -7.95 0.54 10.39
CA TYR A 168 -7.33 0.35 9.09
C TYR A 168 -6.74 -1.05 8.98
N GLU A 169 -7.00 -1.71 7.85
CA GLU A 169 -6.28 -2.91 7.45
C GLU A 169 -4.93 -2.51 6.83
N VAL A 170 -3.84 -3.10 7.30
CA VAL A 170 -2.52 -2.97 6.66
C VAL A 170 -2.44 -3.95 5.50
N ARG A 171 -2.31 -3.40 4.28
CA ARG A 171 -2.31 -4.19 3.04
C ARG A 171 -0.95 -4.83 2.80
N ARG A 172 -0.97 -6.12 2.46
CA ARG A 172 0.25 -6.91 2.22
C ARG A 172 1.11 -6.43 1.06
N ILE A 173 0.54 -5.71 0.10
CA ILE A 173 1.26 -5.07 -1.01
C ILE A 173 2.41 -4.15 -0.53
N ILE A 174 2.34 -3.64 0.70
CA ILE A 174 3.40 -2.81 1.29
C ILE A 174 4.76 -3.54 1.30
N ARG A 175 4.78 -4.87 1.38
CA ARG A 175 6.00 -5.68 1.32
C ARG A 175 6.70 -5.58 -0.03
N ALA A 176 5.95 -5.59 -1.11
CA ALA A 176 6.49 -5.48 -2.45
C ALA A 176 6.96 -4.06 -2.78
N LYS A 177 6.27 -3.04 -2.22
CA LYS A 177 6.54 -1.63 -2.54
C LYS A 177 7.57 -0.96 -1.62
N VAL A 178 7.68 -1.43 -0.37
CA VAL A 178 8.68 -0.96 0.60
C VAL A 178 9.73 -2.06 0.77
N SER A 179 10.82 -1.99 0.01
CA SER A 179 11.86 -3.01 0.02
C SER A 179 12.63 -3.06 1.34
N VAL A 180 13.32 -4.18 1.60
CA VAL A 180 14.19 -4.34 2.77
C VAL A 180 15.34 -3.35 2.73
N ASP A 181 15.88 -3.08 1.53
CA ASP A 181 16.97 -2.10 1.34
C ASP A 181 16.51 -0.69 1.69
N PHE A 182 15.30 -0.32 1.27
CA PHE A 182 14.69 0.96 1.66
C PHE A 182 14.53 1.08 3.18
N LEU A 183 14.12 -0.01 3.86
CA LEU A 183 14.01 -0.03 5.33
C LEU A 183 15.36 0.21 5.99
N ALA A 184 16.41 -0.44 5.50
CA ALA A 184 17.77 -0.30 6.04
C ALA A 184 18.28 1.14 5.87
N GLU A 185 18.18 1.69 4.67
CA GLU A 185 18.57 3.06 4.37
C GLU A 185 17.79 4.09 5.19
N PHE A 186 16.49 3.90 5.33
CA PHE A 186 15.64 4.80 6.11
C PHE A 186 15.97 4.76 7.60
N LYS A 187 16.25 3.58 8.17
CA LYS A 187 16.70 3.41 9.56
C LYS A 187 18.03 4.12 9.83
N GLU A 188 18.98 4.02 8.91
CA GLU A 188 20.25 4.76 9.03
C GLU A 188 20.04 6.28 9.06
N ARG A 189 19.10 6.78 8.26
CA ARG A 189 18.74 8.21 8.26
C ARG A 189 18.11 8.63 9.60
N LEU A 190 17.23 7.79 10.16
CA LEU A 190 16.59 8.04 11.46
C LEU A 190 17.61 8.10 12.62
N GLN A 191 18.68 7.30 12.57
CA GLN A 191 19.71 7.31 13.62
C GLN A 191 20.60 8.56 13.59
N LYS A 192 20.60 9.30 12.47
CA LYS A 192 21.40 10.53 12.29
C LYS A 192 20.64 11.81 12.65
N LEU A 193 19.34 11.70 13.01
CA LEU A 193 18.47 12.76 13.49
C LEU A 193 18.38 12.76 15.02
#